data_06abea73eb9c2e970c3081128e731c29
#
_entry.id   06abea73eb9c2e970c3081128e731c29
#
_cell.length_a   1.000
_cell.length_b   1.000
_cell.length_c   1.000
_cell.angle_alpha   90.00
_cell.angle_beta   90.00
_cell.angle_gamma   90.00
#
_symmetry.space_group_name_H-M   'P 1'
#
loop_
_entity.id
_entity.type
_entity.pdbx_description
1 polymer ?
#
loop_
_entity_poly.entity_id
_entity_poly.type
_entity_poly.pdbx_seq_one_letter_code
_entity_poly.pdbx_strand_id
1 'polypeptide(L)'
;MNLRRTLAFIFPPIRQVVETRDRLFEELQLANARINDLEQNIRVNKITNTEVQTRSSNSLQIDVLGHSKLLSDLEFIRTELQLKIKQNAIVSNDLESLEREFHKLEETTASTRLAKSQNRLFITDYAYFPSPREIEKAAGGIQIEAFFRKNEVRMRDTLKAIAQHVRTLKLIPRIASAPLAPCWENPWFPPFDGAALYGLIAVNKPSHYIEVGSGISTRFARQAITDLGLSTKIISIDPHPHNPVDGLCDKIIVDRAENMSAEFWNSLKANDIVFIDNSHRCFPGSDVTVFFTEVMPALPLGVIYGIHDIFLPFDYPSAWNERFYSE
;
A
#
# COMPACT_ATOMS: atom_id res chain seq x y z
N MET A 1 -19.61 20.54 -14.11
CA MET A 1 -18.83 20.66 -15.36
C MET A 1 -18.31 19.26 -15.69
N ASN A 2 -18.48 18.76 -16.89
CA ASN A 2 -18.16 17.36 -17.21
C ASN A 2 -16.63 17.16 -17.18
N LEU A 3 -16.13 16.17 -16.42
CA LEU A 3 -14.70 15.87 -16.22
C LEU A 3 -13.92 15.88 -17.55
N ARG A 4 -14.50 15.28 -18.60
CA ARG A 4 -13.91 15.21 -19.95
C ARG A 4 -13.62 16.59 -20.54
N ARG A 5 -14.48 17.58 -20.34
CA ARG A 5 -14.25 18.95 -20.82
C ARG A 5 -13.18 19.67 -20.01
N THR A 6 -13.09 19.38 -18.71
CA THR A 6 -12.06 19.93 -17.83
C THR A 6 -10.67 19.39 -18.21
N LEU A 7 -10.57 18.08 -18.48
CA LEU A 7 -9.34 17.44 -18.92
C LEU A 7 -8.87 17.95 -20.28
N ALA A 8 -9.78 18.12 -21.24
CA ALA A 8 -9.49 18.68 -22.57
C ALA A 8 -8.95 20.12 -22.50
N PHE A 9 -9.32 20.89 -21.48
CA PHE A 9 -8.80 22.25 -21.29
C PHE A 9 -7.36 22.27 -20.78
N ILE A 10 -6.97 21.28 -19.95
CA ILE A 10 -5.66 21.25 -19.28
C ILE A 10 -4.61 20.50 -20.09
N PHE A 11 -5.00 19.50 -20.88
CA PHE A 11 -4.07 18.61 -21.60
C PHE A 11 -4.37 18.59 -23.11
N PRO A 12 -3.51 19.21 -23.95
CA PRO A 12 -3.70 19.28 -25.39
C PRO A 12 -3.94 17.91 -26.07
N PRO A 13 -3.26 16.80 -25.73
CA PRO A 13 -3.55 15.50 -26.33
C PRO A 13 -4.98 15.01 -26.07
N ILE A 14 -5.47 15.17 -24.85
CA ILE A 14 -6.85 14.80 -24.47
C ILE A 14 -7.87 15.67 -25.19
N ARG A 15 -7.58 16.96 -25.36
CA ARG A 15 -8.41 17.89 -26.12
C ARG A 15 -8.61 17.41 -27.54
N GLN A 16 -7.55 17.03 -28.24
CA GLN A 16 -7.61 16.54 -29.62
C GLN A 16 -8.46 15.26 -29.75
N VAL A 17 -8.34 14.33 -28.81
CA VAL A 17 -9.14 13.07 -28.77
C VAL A 17 -10.62 13.38 -28.54
N VAL A 18 -10.96 14.28 -27.60
CA VAL A 18 -12.34 14.69 -27.32
C VAL A 18 -12.96 15.39 -28.54
N GLU A 19 -12.27 16.34 -29.13
CA GLU A 19 -12.75 17.05 -30.33
C GLU A 19 -12.96 16.11 -31.53
N THR A 20 -12.07 15.13 -31.70
CA THR A 20 -12.20 14.12 -32.78
C THR A 20 -13.41 13.23 -32.52
N ARG A 21 -13.64 12.76 -31.31
CA ARG A 21 -14.81 11.95 -30.94
C ARG A 21 -16.12 12.73 -31.17
N ASP A 22 -16.17 13.97 -30.70
CA ASP A 22 -17.39 14.78 -30.78
C ASP A 22 -17.74 15.05 -32.26
N ARG A 23 -16.75 15.35 -33.10
CA ARG A 23 -16.92 15.49 -34.54
C ARG A 23 -17.43 14.19 -35.19
N LEU A 24 -16.82 13.04 -34.88
CA LEU A 24 -17.27 11.74 -35.41
C LEU A 24 -18.71 11.42 -34.99
N PHE A 25 -19.10 11.80 -33.80
CA PHE A 25 -20.46 11.59 -33.29
C PHE A 25 -21.49 12.43 -34.09
N GLU A 26 -21.19 13.70 -34.35
CA GLU A 26 -22.03 14.56 -35.20
C GLU A 26 -22.15 14.02 -36.65
N GLU A 27 -21.04 13.59 -37.23
CA GLU A 27 -21.03 12.98 -38.56
C GLU A 27 -21.86 11.68 -38.62
N LEU A 28 -21.83 10.86 -37.56
CA LEU A 28 -22.67 9.66 -37.43
C LEU A 28 -24.14 9.98 -37.37
N GLN A 29 -24.54 11.03 -36.63
CA GLN A 29 -25.93 11.45 -36.56
C GLN A 29 -26.45 11.93 -37.93
N LEU A 30 -25.66 12.74 -38.65
CA LEU A 30 -26.00 13.22 -40.01
C LEU A 30 -26.12 12.07 -40.99
N ALA A 31 -25.22 11.09 -40.97
CA ALA A 31 -25.28 9.92 -41.80
C ALA A 31 -26.53 9.06 -41.54
N ASN A 32 -26.89 8.85 -40.30
CA ASN A 32 -28.12 8.14 -39.92
C ASN A 32 -29.38 8.86 -40.37
N ALA A 33 -29.45 10.19 -40.25
CA ALA A 33 -30.57 10.98 -40.75
C ALA A 33 -30.70 10.82 -42.27
N ARG A 34 -29.59 10.83 -43.03
CA ARG A 34 -29.59 10.65 -44.47
C ARG A 34 -30.00 9.24 -44.91
N ILE A 35 -29.61 8.22 -44.13
CA ILE A 35 -30.08 6.84 -44.38
C ILE A 35 -31.60 6.75 -44.21
N ASN A 36 -32.15 7.32 -43.13
CA ASN A 36 -33.58 7.31 -42.87
C ASN A 36 -34.37 8.00 -43.98
N ASP A 37 -33.87 9.15 -44.48
CA ASP A 37 -34.49 9.87 -45.60
C ASP A 37 -34.48 9.04 -46.86
N LEU A 38 -33.35 8.41 -47.22
CA LEU A 38 -33.25 7.52 -48.36
C LEU A 38 -34.13 6.27 -48.25
N GLU A 39 -34.21 5.66 -47.10
CA GLU A 39 -35.11 4.52 -46.83
C GLU A 39 -36.58 4.93 -46.96
N GLN A 40 -36.96 6.12 -46.53
CA GLN A 40 -38.29 6.64 -46.71
C GLN A 40 -38.62 6.89 -48.19
N ASN A 41 -37.69 7.47 -48.94
CA ASN A 41 -37.82 7.69 -50.38
C ASN A 41 -37.94 6.37 -51.18
N ILE A 42 -37.18 5.34 -50.79
CA ILE A 42 -37.30 4.00 -51.38
C ILE A 42 -38.68 3.39 -51.06
N ARG A 43 -39.19 3.56 -49.84
CA ARG A 43 -40.54 3.07 -49.49
C ARG A 43 -41.64 3.77 -50.27
N VAL A 44 -41.57 5.09 -50.42
CA VAL A 44 -42.52 5.89 -51.22
C VAL A 44 -42.48 5.45 -52.69
N ASN A 45 -41.29 5.32 -53.29
CA ASN A 45 -41.15 4.86 -54.67
C ASN A 45 -41.64 3.42 -54.85
N LYS A 46 -41.48 2.54 -53.86
CA LYS A 46 -42.01 1.17 -53.89
C LYS A 46 -43.55 1.13 -53.84
N ILE A 47 -44.19 2.02 -53.08
CA ILE A 47 -45.66 2.16 -52.99
C ILE A 47 -46.20 2.73 -54.30
N THR A 48 -45.59 3.82 -54.84
CA THR A 48 -46.01 4.42 -56.11
C THR A 48 -45.82 3.46 -57.29
N ASN A 49 -44.75 2.65 -57.31
CA ASN A 49 -44.54 1.62 -58.35
C ASN A 49 -45.57 0.47 -58.26
N THR A 50 -46.07 0.13 -57.05
CA THR A 50 -47.14 -0.87 -56.90
C THR A 50 -48.49 -0.35 -57.41
N GLU A 51 -48.76 0.97 -57.29
CA GLU A 51 -49.98 1.63 -57.78
C GLU A 51 -49.92 1.93 -59.34
N VAL A 52 -48.69 2.10 -59.85
CA VAL A 52 -48.47 2.42 -61.28
C VAL A 52 -48.36 1.15 -62.18
N GLN A 53 -48.09 -0.04 -61.67
CA GLN A 53 -48.10 -1.31 -62.39
C GLN A 53 -49.46 -1.61 -63.11
N THR A 54 -50.46 -0.77 -62.83
CA THR A 54 -51.77 -0.84 -63.51
C THR A 54 -51.92 0.11 -64.72
N ARG A 55 -50.88 0.95 -65.05
CA ARG A 55 -50.96 1.94 -66.14
C ARG A 55 -49.64 2.17 -66.87
N SER A 56 -49.36 1.43 -67.94
CA SER A 56 -48.42 1.79 -69.00
C SER A 56 -46.95 1.35 -68.89
N SER A 57 -46.45 0.62 -69.92
CA SER A 57 -45.15 -0.06 -70.04
C SER A 57 -43.94 0.86 -70.28
N ASN A 58 -44.07 2.15 -70.56
CA ASN A 58 -42.95 3.06 -70.89
C ASN A 58 -42.44 3.87 -69.66
N SER A 59 -43.14 3.93 -68.58
CA SER A 59 -42.67 4.58 -67.33
C SER A 59 -41.82 3.66 -66.45
N LEU A 60 -41.88 2.35 -66.72
CA LEU A 60 -41.16 1.32 -65.88
C LEU A 60 -39.62 1.38 -66.05
N GLN A 61 -39.09 1.77 -67.25
CA GLN A 61 -37.63 1.79 -67.41
C GLN A 61 -36.93 2.94 -66.78
N ILE A 62 -37.55 4.11 -66.62
CA ILE A 62 -36.98 5.27 -65.97
C ILE A 62 -37.01 5.08 -64.38
N ASP A 63 -38.03 4.45 -63.87
CA ASP A 63 -38.22 4.18 -62.46
C ASP A 63 -37.26 3.11 -61.90
N VAL A 64 -36.96 2.08 -62.72
CA VAL A 64 -35.96 1.02 -62.35
C VAL A 64 -34.55 1.59 -62.20
N LEU A 65 -34.16 2.52 -63.10
CA LEU A 65 -32.86 3.19 -63.08
C LEU A 65 -32.72 4.11 -61.80
N GLY A 66 -33.78 4.87 -61.46
CA GLY A 66 -33.81 5.70 -60.32
C GLY A 66 -33.75 4.89 -59.01
N HIS A 67 -34.48 3.76 -58.95
CA HIS A 67 -34.47 2.86 -57.80
C HIS A 67 -33.12 2.14 -57.61
N SER A 68 -32.48 1.69 -58.70
CA SER A 68 -31.13 1.09 -58.67
C SER A 68 -30.08 2.07 -58.18
N LYS A 69 -30.16 3.35 -58.57
CA LYS A 69 -29.25 4.41 -58.11
C LYS A 69 -29.43 4.68 -56.62
N LEU A 70 -30.68 4.78 -56.13
CA LEU A 70 -30.97 4.97 -54.73
C LEU A 70 -30.47 3.82 -53.86
N LEU A 71 -30.57 2.58 -54.31
CA LEU A 71 -30.03 1.40 -53.63
C LEU A 71 -28.50 1.45 -53.52
N SER A 72 -27.82 1.82 -54.66
CA SER A 72 -26.37 1.97 -54.66
C SER A 72 -25.88 3.07 -53.74
N ASP A 73 -26.56 4.21 -53.71
CA ASP A 73 -26.25 5.33 -52.80
C ASP A 73 -26.46 4.92 -51.35
N LEU A 74 -27.48 4.14 -51.03
CA LEU A 74 -27.74 3.62 -49.69
C LEU A 74 -26.65 2.64 -49.21
N GLU A 75 -26.22 1.71 -50.08
CA GLU A 75 -25.13 0.77 -49.78
C GLU A 75 -23.80 1.50 -49.51
N PHE A 76 -23.51 2.52 -50.33
CA PHE A 76 -22.33 3.36 -50.15
C PHE A 76 -22.34 4.06 -48.79
N ILE A 77 -23.47 4.72 -48.43
CA ILE A 77 -23.60 5.42 -47.15
C ILE A 77 -23.55 4.46 -45.96
N ARG A 78 -24.14 3.26 -46.08
CA ARG A 78 -24.07 2.24 -45.02
C ARG A 78 -22.63 1.78 -44.78
N THR A 79 -21.85 1.61 -45.83
CA THR A 79 -20.45 1.20 -45.75
C THR A 79 -19.60 2.30 -45.10
N GLU A 80 -19.81 3.55 -45.46
CA GLU A 80 -19.16 4.72 -44.87
C GLU A 80 -19.51 4.86 -43.37
N LEU A 81 -20.78 4.65 -43.03
CA LEU A 81 -21.26 4.67 -41.66
C LEU A 81 -20.60 3.58 -40.81
N GLN A 82 -20.49 2.37 -41.32
CA GLN A 82 -19.82 1.27 -40.57
C GLN A 82 -18.35 1.59 -40.30
N LEU A 83 -17.65 2.23 -41.25
CA LEU A 83 -16.28 2.67 -41.07
C LEU A 83 -16.18 3.73 -39.95
N LYS A 84 -17.06 4.71 -39.95
CA LYS A 84 -17.13 5.77 -38.91
C LYS A 84 -17.47 5.21 -37.53
N ILE A 85 -18.36 4.22 -37.47
CA ILE A 85 -18.67 3.53 -36.18
C ILE A 85 -17.42 2.85 -35.60
N LYS A 86 -16.64 2.15 -36.45
CA LYS A 86 -15.38 1.54 -36.03
C LYS A 86 -14.35 2.57 -35.53
N GLN A 87 -14.20 3.68 -36.26
CA GLN A 87 -13.30 4.76 -35.87
C GLN A 87 -13.71 5.38 -34.52
N ASN A 88 -14.99 5.63 -34.33
CA ASN A 88 -15.50 6.17 -33.06
C ASN A 88 -15.28 5.22 -31.89
N ALA A 89 -15.41 3.91 -32.11
CA ALA A 89 -15.13 2.91 -31.07
C ALA A 89 -13.65 2.92 -30.64
N ILE A 90 -12.71 3.05 -31.60
CA ILE A 90 -11.27 3.17 -31.32
C ILE A 90 -11.01 4.44 -30.48
N VAL A 91 -11.49 5.60 -30.92
CA VAL A 91 -11.31 6.88 -30.21
C VAL A 91 -11.93 6.86 -28.81
N SER A 92 -13.07 6.17 -28.63
CA SER A 92 -13.68 6.02 -27.31
C SER A 92 -12.83 5.17 -26.36
N ASN A 93 -12.24 4.09 -26.84
CA ASN A 93 -11.34 3.24 -26.06
C ASN A 93 -10.05 4.00 -25.66
N ASP A 94 -9.49 4.79 -26.57
CA ASP A 94 -8.31 5.62 -26.29
C ASP A 94 -8.63 6.67 -25.22
N LEU A 95 -9.80 7.28 -25.28
CA LEU A 95 -10.25 8.26 -24.29
C LEU A 95 -10.42 7.63 -22.89
N GLU A 96 -11.02 6.43 -22.80
CA GLU A 96 -11.16 5.71 -21.54
C GLU A 96 -9.81 5.30 -20.95
N SER A 97 -8.83 4.97 -21.79
CA SER A 97 -7.47 4.68 -21.36
C SER A 97 -6.82 5.91 -20.75
N LEU A 98 -6.90 7.05 -21.43
CA LEU A 98 -6.36 8.32 -20.94
C LEU A 98 -7.05 8.81 -19.66
N GLU A 99 -8.35 8.62 -19.54
CA GLU A 99 -9.07 8.94 -18.30
C GLU A 99 -8.57 8.11 -17.11
N ARG A 100 -8.32 6.81 -17.31
CA ARG A 100 -7.74 5.93 -16.26
C ARG A 100 -6.34 6.37 -15.86
N GLU A 101 -5.47 6.69 -16.82
CA GLU A 101 -4.12 7.18 -16.52
C GLU A 101 -4.15 8.51 -15.77
N PHE A 102 -5.06 9.41 -16.14
CA PHE A 102 -5.22 10.68 -15.46
C PHE A 102 -5.69 10.52 -14.02
N HIS A 103 -6.70 9.69 -13.75
CA HIS A 103 -7.13 9.38 -12.39
C HIS A 103 -5.99 8.82 -11.53
N LYS A 104 -5.21 7.89 -12.08
CA LYS A 104 -4.04 7.35 -11.38
C LYS A 104 -3.00 8.45 -11.04
N LEU A 105 -2.80 9.40 -11.95
CA LEU A 105 -1.91 10.55 -11.73
C LEU A 105 -2.46 11.50 -10.66
N GLU A 106 -3.77 11.76 -10.66
CA GLU A 106 -4.43 12.59 -9.62
C GLU A 106 -4.29 11.95 -8.24
N GLU A 107 -4.57 10.65 -8.09
CA GLU A 107 -4.41 9.92 -6.84
C GLU A 107 -2.96 9.96 -6.34
N THR A 108 -1.99 9.73 -7.23
CA THR A 108 -0.56 9.79 -6.89
C THR A 108 -0.17 11.21 -6.45
N THR A 109 -0.65 12.24 -7.14
CA THR A 109 -0.36 13.63 -6.79
C THR A 109 -1.00 14.02 -5.46
N ALA A 110 -2.23 13.60 -5.19
CA ALA A 110 -2.92 13.85 -3.93
C ALA A 110 -2.20 13.16 -2.75
N SER A 111 -1.81 11.91 -2.91
CA SER A 111 -1.07 11.17 -1.89
C SER A 111 0.31 11.78 -1.61
N THR A 112 1.02 12.24 -2.64
CA THR A 112 2.31 12.94 -2.50
C THR A 112 2.15 14.27 -1.77
N ARG A 113 1.11 15.06 -2.10
CA ARG A 113 0.81 16.32 -1.40
C ARG A 113 0.47 16.09 0.06
N LEU A 114 -0.33 15.05 0.35
CA LEU A 114 -0.67 14.67 1.71
C LEU A 114 0.57 14.23 2.50
N ALA A 115 1.40 13.36 1.92
CA ALA A 115 2.65 12.93 2.54
C ALA A 115 3.58 14.12 2.85
N LYS A 116 3.69 15.08 1.93
CA LYS A 116 4.45 16.31 2.14
C LYS A 116 3.88 17.17 3.27
N SER A 117 2.57 17.37 3.32
CA SER A 117 1.91 18.16 4.37
C SER A 117 2.04 17.54 5.77
N GLN A 118 2.22 16.22 5.82
CA GLN A 118 2.42 15.45 7.05
C GLN A 118 3.90 15.22 7.40
N ASN A 119 4.84 15.86 6.70
CA ASN A 119 6.28 15.59 6.82
C ASN A 119 6.66 14.12 6.65
N ARG A 120 5.90 13.37 5.84
CA ARG A 120 6.14 11.95 5.53
C ARG A 120 6.87 11.73 4.21
N LEU A 121 7.20 12.80 3.50
CA LEU A 121 7.94 12.76 2.24
C LEU A 121 9.38 13.21 2.48
N PHE A 122 10.32 12.32 2.18
CA PHE A 122 11.74 12.59 2.20
C PHE A 122 12.28 12.59 0.76
N ILE A 123 13.01 13.63 0.39
CA ILE A 123 13.60 13.79 -0.95
C ILE A 123 15.11 13.74 -0.79
N THR A 124 15.78 12.84 -1.50
CA THR A 124 17.23 12.70 -1.53
C THR A 124 17.82 13.50 -2.69
N ASP A 125 19.02 14.10 -2.49
CA ASP A 125 19.74 14.82 -3.54
C ASP A 125 20.21 13.87 -4.67
N TYR A 126 20.43 12.60 -4.32
CA TYR A 126 20.87 11.56 -5.26
C TYR A 126 19.90 10.39 -5.23
N ALA A 127 19.71 9.74 -6.36
CA ALA A 127 18.95 8.50 -6.43
C ALA A 127 19.59 7.43 -5.54
N TYR A 128 18.78 6.82 -4.67
CA TYR A 128 19.22 5.76 -3.78
C TYR A 128 18.47 4.47 -4.14
N PHE A 129 19.26 3.45 -4.49
CA PHE A 129 18.76 2.13 -4.84
C PHE A 129 19.30 1.12 -3.80
N PRO A 130 18.58 0.89 -2.70
CA PRO A 130 19.03 -0.04 -1.68
C PRO A 130 19.13 -1.46 -2.25
N SER A 131 20.25 -2.10 -2.03
CA SER A 131 20.48 -3.49 -2.39
C SER A 131 21.16 -4.23 -1.23
N PRO A 132 20.77 -5.49 -0.95
CA PRO A 132 21.44 -6.28 0.08
C PRO A 132 22.93 -6.44 -0.24
N ARG A 133 23.77 -6.32 0.79
CA ARG A 133 25.21 -6.52 0.69
C ARG A 133 25.55 -7.97 1.03
N GLU A 134 26.65 -8.46 0.47
CA GLU A 134 27.26 -9.71 0.92
C GLU A 134 28.04 -9.45 2.23
N ILE A 135 27.35 -9.49 3.36
CA ILE A 135 27.90 -9.14 4.68
C ILE A 135 29.07 -10.04 5.07
N GLU A 136 29.05 -11.30 4.64
CA GLU A 136 30.15 -12.25 4.88
C GLU A 136 31.51 -11.73 4.41
N LYS A 137 31.54 -10.82 3.44
CA LYS A 137 32.71 -10.16 2.91
C LYS A 137 33.01 -8.79 3.55
N ALA A 138 32.06 -8.24 4.32
CA ALA A 138 32.22 -6.95 4.96
C ALA A 138 32.97 -7.11 6.30
N ALA A 139 33.92 -6.24 6.57
CA ALA A 139 34.71 -6.30 7.83
C ALA A 139 33.81 -6.25 9.09
N GLY A 140 32.76 -5.45 9.06
CA GLY A 140 31.78 -5.37 10.15
C GLY A 140 30.97 -6.67 10.33
N GLY A 141 30.60 -7.34 9.25
CA GLY A 141 29.88 -8.61 9.30
C GLY A 141 30.71 -9.71 9.94
N ILE A 142 31.99 -9.79 9.61
CA ILE A 142 32.94 -10.75 10.22
C ILE A 142 33.05 -10.53 11.73
N GLN A 143 33.10 -9.28 12.18
CA GLN A 143 33.17 -8.97 13.62
C GLN A 143 31.88 -9.34 14.36
N ILE A 144 30.74 -9.08 13.76
CA ILE A 144 29.43 -9.42 14.33
C ILE A 144 29.26 -10.94 14.42
N GLU A 145 29.63 -11.66 13.36
CA GLU A 145 29.59 -13.12 13.37
C GLU A 145 30.52 -13.71 14.44
N ALA A 146 31.73 -13.18 14.58
CA ALA A 146 32.68 -13.60 15.64
C ALA A 146 32.10 -13.33 17.03
N PHE A 147 31.40 -12.21 17.22
CA PHE A 147 30.69 -11.92 18.47
C PHE A 147 29.61 -12.96 18.76
N PHE A 148 28.77 -13.30 17.79
CA PHE A 148 27.74 -14.33 17.98
C PHE A 148 28.35 -15.69 18.31
N ARG A 149 29.38 -16.13 17.58
CA ARG A 149 30.09 -17.39 17.87
C ARG A 149 30.64 -17.41 19.30
N LYS A 150 31.24 -16.31 19.75
CA LYS A 150 31.77 -16.19 21.12
C LYS A 150 30.66 -16.32 22.17
N ASN A 151 29.45 -15.88 21.89
CA ASN A 151 28.33 -15.88 22.80
C ASN A 151 27.32 -17.03 22.55
N GLU A 152 27.63 -17.97 21.67
CA GLU A 152 26.71 -19.05 21.27
C GLU A 152 26.18 -19.86 22.46
N VAL A 153 27.04 -20.20 23.42
CA VAL A 153 26.63 -20.96 24.61
C VAL A 153 25.59 -20.17 25.42
N ARG A 154 25.82 -18.89 25.66
CA ARG A 154 24.90 -18.01 26.39
C ARG A 154 23.57 -17.88 25.65
N MET A 155 23.61 -17.70 24.33
CA MET A 155 22.39 -17.61 23.51
C MET A 155 21.60 -18.92 23.56
N ARG A 156 22.25 -20.05 23.46
CA ARG A 156 21.64 -21.39 23.55
C ARG A 156 21.00 -21.61 24.94
N ASP A 157 21.66 -21.19 26.00
CA ASP A 157 21.13 -21.33 27.35
C ASP A 157 19.92 -20.41 27.60
N THR A 158 19.93 -19.21 27.04
CA THR A 158 18.76 -18.31 27.03
C THR A 158 17.58 -18.97 26.29
N LEU A 159 17.82 -19.56 25.11
CA LEU A 159 16.77 -20.30 24.38
C LEU A 159 16.23 -21.49 25.16
N LYS A 160 17.09 -22.24 25.86
CA LYS A 160 16.64 -23.34 26.73
C LYS A 160 15.77 -22.83 27.88
N ALA A 161 16.13 -21.70 28.50
CA ALA A 161 15.34 -21.10 29.55
C ALA A 161 13.96 -20.64 29.04
N ILE A 162 13.89 -20.02 27.87
CA ILE A 162 12.64 -19.66 27.21
C ILE A 162 11.80 -20.92 26.90
N ALA A 163 12.42 -21.99 26.42
CA ALA A 163 11.75 -23.24 26.07
C ALA A 163 11.08 -23.93 27.28
N GLN A 164 11.46 -23.63 28.51
CA GLN A 164 10.78 -24.12 29.70
C GLN A 164 9.33 -23.62 29.81
N HIS A 165 9.03 -22.50 29.16
CA HIS A 165 7.68 -21.90 29.10
C HIS A 165 6.84 -22.39 27.92
N VAL A 166 7.27 -23.40 27.17
CA VAL A 166 6.57 -23.92 25.99
C VAL A 166 5.13 -24.38 26.29
N ARG A 167 4.84 -24.83 27.50
CA ARG A 167 3.49 -25.26 27.88
C ARG A 167 2.51 -24.11 27.92
N THR A 168 2.90 -22.96 28.48
CA THR A 168 2.08 -21.73 28.50
C THR A 168 2.02 -21.09 27.12
N LEU A 169 3.14 -21.03 26.38
CA LEU A 169 3.17 -20.55 25.01
C LEU A 169 2.19 -21.30 24.09
N LYS A 170 2.04 -22.63 24.26
CA LYS A 170 1.08 -23.41 23.48
C LYS A 170 -0.40 -23.06 23.76
N LEU A 171 -0.71 -22.35 24.81
CA LEU A 171 -2.07 -21.89 25.13
C LEU A 171 -2.43 -20.61 24.35
N ILE A 172 -1.44 -19.89 23.81
CA ILE A 172 -1.69 -18.74 22.95
C ILE A 172 -2.34 -19.25 21.67
N PRO A 173 -3.53 -18.72 21.28
CA PRO A 173 -4.25 -19.22 20.14
C PRO A 173 -3.56 -18.86 18.80
N ARG A 174 -3.87 -19.64 17.77
CA ARG A 174 -3.41 -19.37 16.43
C ARG A 174 -3.98 -18.05 15.90
N ILE A 175 -5.28 -17.82 16.11
CA ILE A 175 -6.03 -16.62 15.71
C ILE A 175 -6.53 -15.95 16.98
N ALA A 176 -6.55 -14.61 17.00
CA ALA A 176 -6.95 -13.84 18.16
C ALA A 176 -8.35 -14.23 18.67
N SER A 177 -8.46 -14.59 19.94
CA SER A 177 -9.72 -14.93 20.60
C SER A 177 -10.45 -13.68 21.15
N ALA A 178 -9.74 -12.57 21.31
CA ALA A 178 -10.26 -11.28 21.77
C ALA A 178 -9.41 -10.13 21.19
N PRO A 179 -9.91 -8.89 21.15
CA PRO A 179 -9.22 -7.75 20.52
C PRO A 179 -7.82 -7.48 21.07
N LEU A 180 -7.58 -7.74 22.36
CA LEU A 180 -6.30 -7.49 23.03
C LEU A 180 -5.50 -8.77 23.31
N ALA A 181 -5.99 -9.93 22.90
CA ALA A 181 -5.28 -11.19 23.06
C ALA A 181 -4.15 -11.33 22.05
N PRO A 182 -2.98 -11.86 22.44
CA PRO A 182 -1.96 -12.25 21.47
C PRO A 182 -2.42 -13.44 20.64
N CYS A 183 -1.90 -13.55 19.42
CA CYS A 183 -2.10 -14.73 18.56
C CYS A 183 -0.87 -14.96 17.70
N TRP A 184 -0.67 -16.20 17.27
CA TRP A 184 0.49 -16.56 16.46
C TRP A 184 0.38 -16.08 15.01
N GLU A 185 -0.82 -16.06 14.44
CA GLU A 185 -1.07 -15.52 13.10
C GLU A 185 -1.47 -14.06 13.20
N ASN A 186 -0.50 -13.19 13.00
CA ASN A 186 -0.67 -11.75 12.98
C ASN A 186 0.28 -11.12 11.93
N PRO A 187 -0.02 -9.92 11.42
CA PRO A 187 0.72 -9.34 10.29
C PRO A 187 2.06 -8.68 10.68
N TRP A 188 2.33 -8.45 11.98
CA TRP A 188 3.40 -7.54 12.37
C TRP A 188 4.45 -8.13 13.31
N PHE A 189 4.11 -9.17 14.07
CA PHE A 189 5.00 -9.70 15.09
C PHE A 189 5.15 -11.21 14.93
N PRO A 190 6.23 -11.70 14.32
CA PRO A 190 6.43 -13.09 14.02
C PRO A 190 6.32 -14.00 15.25
N PRO A 191 5.88 -15.27 15.09
CA PRO A 191 5.71 -16.18 16.21
C PRO A 191 6.96 -16.38 17.06
N PHE A 192 8.15 -16.38 16.44
CA PHE A 192 9.39 -16.55 17.18
C PHE A 192 9.69 -15.32 18.05
N ASP A 193 9.44 -14.11 17.57
CA ASP A 193 9.63 -12.87 18.30
C ASP A 193 8.66 -12.78 19.48
N GLY A 194 7.39 -13.18 19.27
CA GLY A 194 6.40 -13.29 20.32
C GLY A 194 6.81 -14.28 21.42
N ALA A 195 7.33 -15.45 21.03
CA ALA A 195 7.80 -16.45 21.97
C ALA A 195 9.07 -15.98 22.71
N ALA A 196 9.98 -15.31 22.03
CA ALA A 196 11.21 -14.76 22.61
C ALA A 196 10.89 -13.66 23.63
N LEU A 197 10.04 -12.70 23.27
CA LEU A 197 9.63 -11.61 24.18
C LEU A 197 8.92 -12.16 25.43
N TYR A 198 7.93 -13.02 25.22
CA TYR A 198 7.25 -13.70 26.33
C TYR A 198 8.25 -14.41 27.25
N GLY A 199 9.17 -15.20 26.67
CA GLY A 199 10.15 -15.97 27.42
C GLY A 199 11.19 -15.09 28.13
N LEU A 200 11.63 -14.00 27.53
CA LEU A 200 12.56 -13.05 28.18
C LEU A 200 11.92 -12.39 29.39
N ILE A 201 10.65 -12.00 29.31
CA ILE A 201 9.89 -11.46 30.46
C ILE A 201 9.75 -12.55 31.54
N ALA A 202 9.42 -13.78 31.15
CA ALA A 202 9.25 -14.91 32.05
C ALA A 202 10.54 -15.26 32.83
N VAL A 203 11.68 -15.24 32.13
CA VAL A 203 12.99 -15.58 32.70
C VAL A 203 13.52 -14.46 33.61
N ASN A 204 13.43 -13.22 33.17
CA ASN A 204 14.07 -12.08 33.85
C ASN A 204 13.15 -11.43 34.89
N LYS A 205 11.83 -11.62 34.81
CA LYS A 205 10.82 -11.07 35.74
C LYS A 205 11.08 -9.57 36.04
N PRO A 206 11.10 -8.72 35.00
CA PRO A 206 11.44 -7.31 35.14
C PRO A 206 10.48 -6.60 36.07
N SER A 207 10.96 -5.56 36.77
CA SER A 207 10.07 -4.63 37.46
C SER A 207 9.32 -3.75 36.51
N HIS A 208 10.02 -3.33 35.41
CA HIS A 208 9.45 -2.53 34.32
C HIS A 208 9.78 -3.16 32.98
N TYR A 209 8.77 -3.19 32.12
CA TYR A 209 8.89 -3.42 30.70
C TYR A 209 8.55 -2.11 29.99
N ILE A 210 9.55 -1.49 29.38
CA ILE A 210 9.42 -0.25 28.63
C ILE A 210 9.34 -0.63 27.16
N GLU A 211 8.35 -0.12 26.45
CA GLU A 211 8.17 -0.35 25.01
C GLU A 211 8.13 0.98 24.26
N VAL A 212 8.98 1.13 23.27
CA VAL A 212 8.94 2.23 22.31
C VAL A 212 8.20 1.74 21.07
N GLY A 213 7.03 2.36 20.78
CA GLY A 213 6.03 1.80 19.90
C GLY A 213 5.17 0.74 20.57
N SER A 214 3.86 0.78 20.37
CA SER A 214 2.96 -0.16 21.03
C SER A 214 2.07 -0.90 20.04
N GLY A 215 1.87 -2.19 20.29
CA GLY A 215 1.15 -2.99 19.34
C GLY A 215 0.90 -4.44 19.75
N ILE A 216 1.27 -5.36 18.86
CA ILE A 216 1.10 -6.79 19.08
C ILE A 216 2.13 -7.30 20.10
N SER A 217 3.34 -6.78 20.12
CA SER A 217 4.38 -7.03 21.12
C SER A 217 3.87 -6.79 22.53
N THR A 218 3.16 -5.68 22.79
CA THR A 218 2.53 -5.34 24.07
C THR A 218 1.59 -6.43 24.55
N ARG A 219 0.86 -7.08 23.65
CA ARG A 219 -0.07 -8.19 23.98
C ARG A 219 0.68 -9.41 24.50
N PHE A 220 1.79 -9.78 23.86
CA PHE A 220 2.65 -10.88 24.31
C PHE A 220 3.30 -10.55 25.67
N ALA A 221 3.75 -9.31 25.86
CA ALA A 221 4.30 -8.87 27.14
C ALA A 221 3.26 -8.94 28.26
N ARG A 222 2.04 -8.42 28.04
CA ARG A 222 0.96 -8.50 29.03
C ARG A 222 0.55 -9.95 29.32
N GLN A 223 0.52 -10.81 28.28
CA GLN A 223 0.20 -12.23 28.45
C GLN A 223 1.21 -12.93 29.36
N ALA A 224 2.52 -12.70 29.13
CA ALA A 224 3.57 -13.26 29.97
C ALA A 224 3.42 -12.84 31.44
N ILE A 225 3.16 -11.56 31.68
CA ILE A 225 2.97 -11.01 33.02
C ILE A 225 1.76 -11.64 33.71
N THR A 226 0.65 -11.79 32.98
CA THR A 226 -0.60 -12.37 33.52
C THR A 226 -0.45 -13.84 33.80
N ASP A 227 0.07 -14.63 32.86
CA ASP A 227 0.20 -16.09 32.99
C ASP A 227 1.12 -16.49 34.16
N LEU A 228 2.09 -15.66 34.46
CA LEU A 228 3.09 -15.92 35.50
C LEU A 228 2.84 -15.16 36.82
N GLY A 229 1.76 -14.37 36.88
CA GLY A 229 1.43 -13.59 38.06
C GLY A 229 2.52 -12.57 38.47
N LEU A 230 3.18 -11.95 37.46
CA LEU A 230 4.25 -11.00 37.72
C LEU A 230 3.70 -9.62 38.11
N SER A 231 4.45 -8.89 38.92
CA SER A 231 4.15 -7.50 39.28
C SER A 231 4.73 -6.47 38.30
N THR A 232 5.27 -6.91 37.19
CA THR A 232 5.88 -6.10 36.12
C THR A 232 4.94 -5.00 35.65
N LYS A 233 5.43 -3.78 35.56
CA LYS A 233 4.70 -2.63 35.00
C LYS A 233 5.07 -2.43 33.54
N ILE A 234 4.06 -2.35 32.67
CA ILE A 234 4.25 -1.99 31.25
C ILE A 234 4.12 -0.48 31.10
N ILE A 235 5.17 0.14 30.56
CA ILE A 235 5.20 1.56 30.18
C ILE A 235 5.38 1.64 28.67
N SER A 236 4.37 2.13 27.97
CA SER A 236 4.41 2.38 26.53
C SER A 236 4.79 3.83 26.25
N ILE A 237 5.71 4.05 25.32
CA ILE A 237 6.09 5.37 24.78
C ILE A 237 5.77 5.33 23.29
N ASP A 238 4.73 6.05 22.87
CA ASP A 238 4.26 6.02 21.49
C ASP A 238 3.57 7.35 21.16
N PRO A 239 4.05 8.12 20.16
CA PRO A 239 3.43 9.38 19.80
C PRO A 239 2.06 9.21 19.12
N HIS A 240 1.79 8.01 18.57
CA HIS A 240 0.57 7.71 17.82
C HIS A 240 0.09 6.28 18.08
N PRO A 241 -0.36 5.95 19.29
CA PRO A 241 -0.81 4.60 19.59
C PRO A 241 -2.01 4.24 18.72
N HIS A 242 -1.77 3.40 17.71
CA HIS A 242 -2.78 3.03 16.72
C HIS A 242 -3.74 1.93 17.15
N ASN A 243 -3.39 1.21 18.21
CA ASN A 243 -4.19 0.13 18.76
C ASN A 243 -4.67 0.48 20.15
N PRO A 244 -5.85 -0.01 20.58
CA PRO A 244 -6.29 0.14 21.95
C PRO A 244 -5.37 -0.67 22.86
N VAL A 245 -4.30 -0.03 23.37
CA VAL A 245 -3.38 -0.61 24.35
C VAL A 245 -3.72 -0.22 25.78
N ASP A 246 -4.77 0.59 25.96
CA ASP A 246 -5.20 1.13 27.26
C ASP A 246 -5.45 0.03 28.32
N GLY A 247 -5.93 -1.14 27.91
CA GLY A 247 -6.13 -2.28 28.81
C GLY A 247 -4.87 -3.14 29.04
N LEU A 248 -3.76 -2.86 28.35
CA LEU A 248 -2.53 -3.65 28.42
C LEU A 248 -1.42 -2.95 29.21
N CYS A 249 -1.35 -1.64 29.14
CA CYS A 249 -0.27 -0.84 29.74
C CYS A 249 -0.68 -0.32 31.12
N ASP A 250 0.28 -0.27 32.04
CA ASP A 250 0.13 0.41 33.32
C ASP A 250 0.31 1.93 33.19
N LYS A 251 1.09 2.36 32.21
CA LYS A 251 1.28 3.76 31.83
C LYS A 251 1.48 3.89 30.32
N ILE A 252 0.83 4.88 29.74
CA ILE A 252 1.02 5.27 28.33
C ILE A 252 1.56 6.70 28.32
N ILE A 253 2.67 6.91 27.62
CA ILE A 253 3.28 8.21 27.40
C ILE A 253 3.08 8.52 25.91
N VAL A 254 2.16 9.44 25.63
CA VAL A 254 1.86 9.87 24.25
C VAL A 254 2.88 10.94 23.88
N ASP A 255 4.09 10.51 23.60
CA ASP A 255 5.22 11.35 23.19
C ASP A 255 6.24 10.50 22.44
N ARG A 256 7.20 11.17 21.81
CA ARG A 256 8.32 10.54 21.11
C ARG A 256 9.37 10.05 22.09
N ALA A 257 10.01 8.93 21.80
CA ALA A 257 11.07 8.39 22.66
C ALA A 257 12.27 9.33 22.77
N GLU A 258 12.58 10.09 21.76
CA GLU A 258 13.64 11.10 21.73
C GLU A 258 13.38 12.30 22.65
N ASN A 259 12.15 12.50 23.13
CA ASN A 259 11.78 13.54 24.09
C ASN A 259 11.87 13.07 25.54
N MET A 260 12.13 11.79 25.76
CA MET A 260 12.25 11.26 27.12
C MET A 260 13.53 11.77 27.80
N SER A 261 13.40 12.20 29.05
CA SER A 261 14.55 12.73 29.79
C SER A 261 15.57 11.65 30.14
N ALA A 262 16.82 12.03 30.29
CA ALA A 262 17.88 11.13 30.73
C ALA A 262 17.56 10.50 32.11
N GLU A 263 16.89 11.23 33.01
CA GLU A 263 16.47 10.74 34.34
C GLU A 263 15.48 9.57 34.20
N PHE A 264 14.60 9.59 33.19
CA PHE A 264 13.69 8.48 32.95
C PHE A 264 14.48 7.19 32.66
N TRP A 265 15.42 7.24 31.70
CA TRP A 265 16.24 6.09 31.33
C TRP A 265 17.17 5.63 32.48
N ASN A 266 17.74 6.57 33.23
CA ASN A 266 18.61 6.30 34.34
C ASN A 266 17.86 5.73 35.58
N SER A 267 16.53 5.85 35.62
CA SER A 267 15.71 5.30 36.70
C SER A 267 15.51 3.79 36.61
N LEU A 268 15.80 3.19 35.48
CA LEU A 268 15.68 1.75 35.23
C LEU A 268 16.69 0.96 36.05
N LYS A 269 16.38 -0.31 36.31
CA LYS A 269 17.19 -1.18 37.17
C LYS A 269 17.61 -2.43 36.41
N ALA A 270 18.59 -3.14 36.95
CA ALA A 270 18.98 -4.44 36.42
C ALA A 270 17.76 -5.36 36.30
N ASN A 271 17.68 -6.10 35.20
CA ASN A 271 16.59 -6.93 34.72
C ASN A 271 15.37 -6.20 34.17
N ASP A 272 15.26 -4.87 34.29
CA ASP A 272 14.25 -4.16 33.50
C ASP A 272 14.51 -4.36 31.99
N ILE A 273 13.43 -4.39 31.21
CA ILE A 273 13.49 -4.64 29.78
C ILE A 273 13.06 -3.38 29.03
N VAL A 274 13.88 -2.95 28.07
CA VAL A 274 13.56 -1.89 27.09
C VAL A 274 13.42 -2.54 25.72
N PHE A 275 12.23 -2.51 25.16
CA PHE A 275 11.94 -3.07 23.84
C PHE A 275 11.68 -1.94 22.85
N ILE A 276 12.40 -1.96 21.74
CA ILE A 276 12.37 -0.92 20.72
C ILE A 276 11.73 -1.49 19.45
N ASP A 277 10.55 -0.98 19.11
CA ASP A 277 9.85 -1.25 17.88
C ASP A 277 9.38 0.10 17.33
N ASN A 278 10.29 0.83 16.72
CA ASN A 278 10.23 2.26 16.47
C ASN A 278 10.06 2.61 14.99
N SER A 279 10.59 3.76 14.54
CA SER A 279 10.48 4.20 13.14
C SER A 279 11.35 3.41 12.16
N HIS A 280 12.35 2.68 12.63
CA HIS A 280 13.40 1.97 11.86
C HIS A 280 14.19 2.90 10.91
N ARG A 281 14.29 4.19 11.24
CA ARG A 281 14.97 5.18 10.39
C ARG A 281 15.98 6.00 11.14
N CYS A 282 17.23 5.87 10.71
CA CYS A 282 18.37 6.59 11.26
C CYS A 282 18.49 7.97 10.60
N PHE A 283 17.64 8.92 11.02
CA PHE A 283 17.71 10.32 10.60
C PHE A 283 18.24 11.20 11.74
N PRO A 284 18.75 12.40 11.45
CA PRO A 284 19.17 13.35 12.49
C PRO A 284 18.04 13.60 13.50
N GLY A 285 18.31 13.30 14.78
CA GLY A 285 17.35 13.47 15.87
C GLY A 285 16.15 12.53 15.84
N SER A 286 16.19 11.42 15.06
CA SER A 286 15.16 10.39 15.11
C SER A 286 15.30 9.53 16.37
N ASP A 287 14.22 8.82 16.71
CA ASP A 287 14.18 7.82 17.77
C ASP A 287 15.31 6.78 17.66
N VAL A 288 15.58 6.27 16.44
CA VAL A 288 16.70 5.37 16.19
C VAL A 288 18.04 6.03 16.52
N THR A 289 18.30 7.24 16.00
CA THR A 289 19.56 7.93 16.23
C THR A 289 19.77 8.22 17.73
N VAL A 290 18.74 8.76 18.39
CA VAL A 290 18.80 9.09 19.82
C VAL A 290 18.97 7.82 20.66
N PHE A 291 18.27 6.73 20.32
CA PHE A 291 18.45 5.48 21.03
C PHE A 291 19.89 4.97 20.99
N PHE A 292 20.49 4.90 19.81
CA PHE A 292 21.86 4.37 19.68
C PHE A 292 22.93 5.31 20.23
N THR A 293 22.76 6.62 20.12
CA THR A 293 23.81 7.58 20.50
C THR A 293 23.70 8.08 21.94
N GLU A 294 22.50 8.09 22.51
CA GLU A 294 22.25 8.71 23.82
C GLU A 294 21.66 7.72 24.85
N VAL A 295 20.60 6.99 24.47
CA VAL A 295 19.87 6.13 25.42
C VAL A 295 20.64 4.86 25.70
N MET A 296 20.98 4.07 24.70
CA MET A 296 21.64 2.78 24.86
C MET A 296 22.97 2.86 25.64
N PRO A 297 23.87 3.84 25.37
CA PRO A 297 25.09 4.00 26.13
C PRO A 297 24.89 4.42 27.59
N ALA A 298 23.75 5.07 27.89
CA ALA A 298 23.43 5.58 29.22
C ALA A 298 22.56 4.63 30.06
N LEU A 299 22.06 3.52 29.47
CA LEU A 299 21.26 2.54 30.21
C LEU A 299 22.06 1.96 31.43
N PRO A 300 21.44 1.87 32.60
CA PRO A 300 22.09 1.26 33.75
C PRO A 300 22.52 -0.19 33.53
N LEU A 301 23.62 -0.60 34.11
CA LEU A 301 24.12 -1.96 34.01
C LEU A 301 23.07 -2.98 34.44
N GLY A 302 22.89 -4.01 33.62
CA GLY A 302 21.93 -5.08 33.82
C GLY A 302 20.54 -4.81 33.27
N VAL A 303 20.26 -3.63 32.73
CA VAL A 303 19.09 -3.40 31.90
C VAL A 303 19.24 -4.22 30.59
N ILE A 304 18.17 -4.89 30.21
CA ILE A 304 18.09 -5.68 28.99
C ILE A 304 17.40 -4.82 27.94
N TYR A 305 17.98 -4.72 26.75
CA TYR A 305 17.29 -4.09 25.63
C TYR A 305 17.18 -5.03 24.45
N GLY A 306 16.11 -4.90 23.69
CA GLY A 306 15.86 -5.62 22.44
C GLY A 306 15.37 -4.65 21.39
N ILE A 307 15.83 -4.83 20.15
CA ILE A 307 15.43 -4.02 19.01
C ILE A 307 14.78 -4.95 18.00
N HIS A 308 13.56 -4.62 17.61
CA HIS A 308 12.80 -5.39 16.65
C HIS A 308 13.26 -5.10 15.21
N ASP A 309 12.93 -6.02 14.30
CA ASP A 309 13.20 -5.88 12.85
C ASP A 309 14.68 -5.66 12.48
N ILE A 310 15.63 -6.14 13.30
CA ILE A 310 17.05 -6.15 12.98
C ILE A 310 17.51 -7.58 12.65
N PHE A 311 18.19 -7.74 11.52
CA PHE A 311 18.56 -9.03 10.94
C PHE A 311 20.04 -9.38 11.10
N LEU A 312 20.76 -8.81 12.05
CA LEU A 312 22.18 -9.06 12.26
C LEU A 312 22.51 -10.58 12.32
N PRO A 313 23.56 -11.03 11.65
CA PRO A 313 24.60 -10.25 10.95
C PRO A 313 24.25 -9.87 9.51
N PHE A 314 23.05 -10.08 9.05
CA PHE A 314 22.61 -9.85 7.67
C PHE A 314 21.98 -8.46 7.51
N ASP A 315 21.99 -7.95 6.29
CA ASP A 315 21.18 -6.79 5.91
C ASP A 315 19.68 -7.15 5.88
N TYR A 316 18.82 -6.16 5.72
CA TYR A 316 17.41 -6.38 5.52
C TYR A 316 17.14 -7.30 4.30
N PRO A 317 16.12 -8.16 4.37
CA PRO A 317 15.69 -8.94 3.23
C PRO A 317 15.36 -8.05 2.03
N SER A 318 15.63 -8.53 0.80
CA SER A 318 15.40 -7.73 -0.42
C SER A 318 14.01 -7.13 -0.53
N ALA A 319 12.96 -7.85 -0.11
CA ALA A 319 11.59 -7.36 -0.09
C ALA A 319 11.35 -6.18 0.89
N TRP A 320 12.29 -5.94 1.81
CA TRP A 320 12.21 -4.86 2.78
C TRP A 320 13.02 -3.62 2.37
N ASN A 321 13.88 -3.75 1.36
CA ASN A 321 14.65 -2.61 0.87
C ASN A 321 13.78 -1.44 0.43
N GLU A 322 12.60 -1.72 -0.11
CA GLU A 322 11.63 -0.69 -0.51
C GLU A 322 11.03 0.09 0.68
N ARG A 323 11.16 -0.43 1.89
CA ARG A 323 10.74 0.27 3.12
C ARG A 323 11.75 1.32 3.57
N PHE A 324 12.96 1.29 3.04
CA PHE A 324 14.07 2.18 3.41
C PHE A 324 14.36 2.17 4.93
N TYR A 325 14.25 1.01 5.57
CA TYR A 325 14.74 0.86 6.93
C TYR A 325 16.25 1.03 6.96
N SER A 326 16.76 1.71 7.97
CA SER A 326 18.18 2.11 8.05
C SER A 326 18.77 1.99 9.46
N GLU A 327 18.15 1.20 10.31
CA GLU A 327 18.56 0.92 11.67
C GLU A 327 19.79 0.04 11.75
#